data_934cdb9f7e35b7c9654e2e0d9bd7c109
#
_entry.id   934cdb9f7e35b7c9654e2e0d9bd7c109
#
_cell.length_a   1.000
_cell.length_b   1.000
_cell.length_c   1.000
_cell.angle_alpha   90.00
_cell.angle_beta   90.00
_cell.angle_gamma   90.00
#
_symmetry.space_group_name_H-M   'P 1'
#
loop_
_entity.id
_entity.type
_entity.pdbx_description
1 polymer ?
#
loop_
_entity_poly.entity_id
_entity_poly.type
_entity_poly.pdbx_seq_one_letter_code
_entity_poly.pdbx_strand_id
1 'polypeptide(L)'
;MKAYFDGIAAKDMSRVPWAKDATLRTPLNPAGGEGALIRGRKAILDFFTSILPAVRSLKVLHYYTGDGGWVAGQAEIGLSNGKTLYVLDAFRVEHGEIIEQQNHYDPRPAIG
;
A
#
# COMPACT_ATOMS: atom_id res chain seq x y z
N MET A 1 4.07 -4.98 -8.37
CA MET A 1 4.08 -5.21 -6.90
C MET A 1 5.41 -4.82 -6.27
N LYS A 2 6.53 -5.30 -6.80
CA LYS A 2 7.85 -4.95 -6.26
C LYS A 2 8.09 -3.44 -6.26
N ALA A 3 7.72 -2.74 -7.33
CA ALA A 3 7.85 -1.29 -7.43
C ALA A 3 7.10 -0.55 -6.30
N TYR A 4 5.97 -1.09 -5.84
CA TYR A 4 5.22 -0.53 -4.73
C TYR A 4 6.04 -0.58 -3.43
N PHE A 5 6.57 -1.75 -3.07
CA PHE A 5 7.37 -1.88 -1.85
C PHE A 5 8.68 -1.11 -1.95
N ASP A 6 9.33 -1.12 -3.11
CA ASP A 6 10.55 -0.33 -3.34
C ASP A 6 10.25 1.18 -3.19
N GLY A 7 9.09 1.63 -3.65
CA GLY A 7 8.65 3.01 -3.50
C GLY A 7 8.47 3.42 -2.04
N ILE A 8 7.85 2.57 -1.23
CA ILE A 8 7.70 2.84 0.21
C ILE A 8 9.08 2.92 0.87
N ALA A 9 9.97 1.98 0.59
CA ALA A 9 11.31 1.96 1.16
C ALA A 9 12.13 3.20 0.77
N ALA A 10 12.01 3.66 -0.47
CA ALA A 10 12.70 4.83 -0.99
C ALA A 10 11.98 6.15 -0.68
N LYS A 11 10.77 6.09 -0.12
CA LYS A 11 9.88 7.24 0.11
C LYS A 11 9.56 8.01 -1.17
N ASP A 12 9.41 7.27 -2.27
CA ASP A 12 9.06 7.82 -3.58
C ASP A 12 8.13 6.85 -4.31
N MET A 13 6.85 7.19 -4.40
CA MET A 13 5.82 6.37 -5.03
C MET A 13 5.60 6.71 -6.51
N SER A 14 6.38 7.63 -7.07
CA SER A 14 6.14 8.13 -8.44
C SER A 14 6.32 7.08 -9.54
N ARG A 15 7.04 5.99 -9.26
CA ARG A 15 7.31 4.94 -10.24
C ARG A 15 6.39 3.72 -10.09
N VAL A 16 5.47 3.74 -9.15
CA VAL A 16 4.53 2.64 -8.98
C VAL A 16 3.53 2.67 -10.13
N PRO A 17 3.38 1.54 -10.87
CA PRO A 17 2.60 1.55 -12.11
C PRO A 17 1.10 1.37 -11.87
N TRP A 18 0.47 2.27 -11.14
CA TRP A 18 -0.99 2.26 -11.03
C TRP A 18 -1.62 2.68 -12.35
N ALA A 19 -2.65 1.95 -12.78
CA ALA A 19 -3.47 2.36 -13.91
C ALA A 19 -4.18 3.69 -13.58
N LYS A 20 -4.54 4.44 -14.61
CA LYS A 20 -5.22 5.74 -14.44
C LYS A 20 -6.46 5.63 -13.56
N ASP A 21 -7.26 4.56 -13.75
CA ASP A 21 -8.52 4.34 -13.04
C ASP A 21 -8.40 3.28 -11.94
N ALA A 22 -7.18 3.04 -11.43
CA ALA A 22 -6.94 2.07 -10.37
C ALA A 22 -7.74 2.40 -9.11
N THR A 23 -8.01 1.38 -8.32
CA THR A 23 -8.65 1.53 -7.01
C THR A 23 -7.75 1.00 -5.91
N LEU A 24 -7.82 1.64 -4.75
CA LEU A 24 -7.14 1.21 -3.53
C LEU A 24 -8.16 1.09 -2.41
N ARG A 25 -8.23 -0.07 -1.78
CA ARG A 25 -8.95 -0.24 -0.51
C ARG A 25 -7.94 -0.34 0.61
N THR A 26 -8.09 0.48 1.62
CA THR A 26 -7.16 0.56 2.75
C THR A 26 -7.92 0.68 4.07
N PRO A 27 -7.44 0.03 5.16
CA PRO A 27 -8.07 0.18 6.47
C PRO A 27 -7.79 1.54 7.12
N LEU A 28 -6.77 2.25 6.67
CA LEU A 28 -6.42 3.56 7.21
C LEU A 28 -7.26 4.64 6.53
N ASN A 29 -8.06 5.36 7.31
CA ASN A 29 -8.85 6.47 6.82
C ASN A 29 -8.51 7.71 7.64
N PRO A 30 -7.85 8.72 7.03
CA PRO A 30 -7.47 9.95 7.75
C PRO A 30 -8.66 10.70 8.35
N ALA A 31 -9.87 10.53 7.78
CA ALA A 31 -11.09 11.13 8.32
C ALA A 31 -11.66 10.36 9.51
N GLY A 32 -11.07 9.21 9.86
CA GLY A 32 -11.52 8.34 10.94
C GLY A 32 -12.62 7.38 10.50
N GLY A 33 -13.00 6.44 11.39
CA GLY A 33 -14.02 5.44 11.10
C GLY A 33 -13.50 4.25 10.33
N GLU A 34 -14.37 3.66 9.49
CA GLU A 34 -14.03 2.50 8.67
C GLU A 34 -12.99 2.85 7.60
N GLY A 35 -12.41 1.82 6.97
CA GLY A 35 -11.44 1.98 5.90
C GLY A 35 -12.00 2.75 4.70
N ALA A 36 -11.10 3.17 3.82
CA ALA A 36 -11.43 3.99 2.67
C ALA A 36 -11.28 3.23 1.36
N LEU A 37 -12.08 3.60 0.36
CA LEU A 37 -11.87 3.23 -1.04
C LEU A 37 -11.44 4.48 -1.79
N ILE A 38 -10.22 4.45 -2.33
CA ILE A 38 -9.60 5.57 -3.04
C ILE A 38 -9.57 5.23 -4.52
N ARG A 39 -10.03 6.14 -5.36
CA ARG A 39 -10.18 5.93 -6.80
C ARG A 39 -9.27 6.86 -7.59
N GLY A 40 -8.57 6.28 -8.57
CA GLY A 40 -7.72 7.00 -9.49
C GLY A 40 -6.27 7.09 -9.04
N ARG A 41 -5.36 7.00 -10.02
CA ARG A 41 -3.91 7.00 -9.78
C ARG A 41 -3.44 8.21 -8.97
N LYS A 42 -3.94 9.40 -9.30
CA LYS A 42 -3.51 10.62 -8.61
C LYS A 42 -3.89 10.59 -7.13
N ALA A 43 -5.13 10.21 -6.83
CA ALA A 43 -5.59 10.15 -5.44
C ALA A 43 -4.85 9.09 -4.64
N ILE A 44 -4.53 7.95 -5.26
CA ILE A 44 -3.76 6.87 -4.64
C ILE A 44 -2.33 7.35 -4.35
N LEU A 45 -1.69 8.00 -5.32
CA LEU A 45 -0.35 8.55 -5.15
C LEU A 45 -0.32 9.59 -4.03
N ASP A 46 -1.30 10.50 -4.00
CA ASP A 46 -1.41 11.52 -2.95
C ASP A 46 -1.59 10.90 -1.57
N PHE A 47 -2.42 9.85 -1.47
CA PHE A 47 -2.62 9.13 -0.22
C PHE A 47 -1.31 8.56 0.30
N PHE A 48 -0.59 7.78 -0.50
CA PHE A 48 0.67 7.18 -0.07
C PHE A 48 1.73 8.24 0.24
N THR A 49 1.84 9.27 -0.59
CA THR A 49 2.78 10.36 -0.35
C THR A 49 2.53 11.02 1.03
N SER A 50 1.27 11.15 1.41
CA SER A 50 0.92 11.76 2.70
C SER A 50 1.34 10.93 3.91
N ILE A 51 1.44 9.61 3.78
CA ILE A 51 1.80 8.72 4.89
C ILE A 51 3.29 8.35 4.92
N LEU A 52 4.04 8.58 3.84
CA LEU A 52 5.46 8.23 3.78
C LEU A 52 6.31 8.83 4.91
N PRO A 53 6.07 10.08 5.38
CA PRO A 53 6.84 10.62 6.50
C PRO A 53 6.74 9.81 7.78
N ALA A 54 5.67 9.05 7.98
CA ALA A 54 5.50 8.18 9.15
C ALA A 54 6.22 6.84 9.02
N VAL A 55 6.69 6.49 7.81
CA VAL A 55 7.39 5.22 7.57
C VAL A 55 8.87 5.37 7.91
N ARG A 56 9.37 4.50 8.77
CA ARG A 56 10.79 4.46 9.16
C ARG A 56 11.55 3.35 8.43
N SER A 57 10.92 2.20 8.23
CA SER A 57 11.56 1.04 7.62
C SER A 57 10.52 0.14 6.97
N LEU A 58 10.98 -0.69 6.04
CA LEU A 58 10.15 -1.71 5.40
C LEU A 58 10.96 -2.99 5.25
N LYS A 59 10.35 -4.12 5.62
CA LYS A 59 10.92 -5.45 5.38
C LYS A 59 9.87 -6.32 4.73
N VAL A 60 10.11 -6.72 3.47
CA VAL A 60 9.24 -7.68 2.78
C VAL A 60 9.60 -9.08 3.26
N LEU A 61 8.59 -9.84 3.71
CA LEU A 61 8.77 -11.19 4.24
C LEU A 61 8.53 -12.25 3.17
N HIS A 62 7.42 -12.14 2.46
CA HIS A 62 7.00 -13.13 1.47
C HIS A 62 6.22 -12.49 0.33
N TYR A 63 6.34 -13.09 -0.86
CA TYR A 63 5.50 -12.80 -2.01
C TYR A 63 4.64 -14.02 -2.31
N TYR A 64 3.40 -13.77 -2.74
CA TYR A 64 2.44 -14.80 -3.10
C TYR A 64 1.91 -14.52 -4.48
N THR A 65 1.64 -15.58 -5.23
CA THR A 65 0.95 -15.48 -6.53
C THR A 65 -0.40 -16.18 -6.45
N GLY A 66 -1.38 -15.60 -7.09
CA GLY A 66 -2.72 -16.16 -7.21
C GLY A 66 -3.11 -16.30 -8.67
N ASP A 67 -4.38 -16.53 -8.90
CA ASP A 67 -4.96 -16.59 -10.24
C ASP A 67 -5.51 -15.22 -10.65
N GLY A 68 -5.93 -15.10 -11.92
CA GLY A 68 -6.59 -13.90 -12.41
C GLY A 68 -5.78 -12.62 -12.35
N GLY A 69 -4.44 -12.69 -12.36
CA GLY A 69 -3.57 -11.54 -12.27
C GLY A 69 -3.32 -11.03 -10.84
N TRP A 70 -3.81 -11.73 -9.84
CA TRP A 70 -3.59 -11.36 -8.44
C TRP A 70 -2.22 -11.80 -7.94
N VAL A 71 -1.55 -10.91 -7.25
CA VAL A 71 -0.31 -11.16 -6.50
C VAL A 71 -0.42 -10.48 -5.14
N ALA A 72 0.38 -10.92 -4.17
CA ALA A 72 0.37 -10.31 -2.84
C ALA A 72 1.76 -10.24 -2.26
N GLY A 73 1.98 -9.29 -1.36
CA GLY A 73 3.22 -9.16 -0.60
C GLY A 73 2.91 -8.98 0.88
N GLN A 74 3.67 -9.67 1.71
CA GLN A 74 3.59 -9.58 3.15
C GLN A 74 4.81 -8.83 3.66
N ALA A 75 4.61 -7.81 4.49
CA ALA A 75 5.70 -6.94 4.94
C ALA A 75 5.49 -6.44 6.36
N GLU A 76 6.60 -6.06 6.99
CA GLU A 76 6.62 -5.31 8.24
C GLU A 76 7.03 -3.87 7.92
N ILE A 77 6.24 -2.91 8.37
CA ILE A 77 6.51 -1.49 8.20
C ILE A 77 6.76 -0.87 9.58
N GLY A 78 8.00 -0.47 9.82
CA GLY A 78 8.35 0.26 11.03
C GLY A 78 7.91 1.71 10.91
N LEU A 79 7.26 2.24 11.96
CA LEU A 79 6.75 3.59 11.99
C LEU A 79 7.65 4.51 12.81
N SER A 80 7.58 5.80 12.53
CA SER A 80 8.35 6.82 13.24
C SER A 80 8.01 6.91 14.74
N ASN A 81 6.83 6.43 15.14
CA ASN A 81 6.44 6.36 16.56
C ASN A 81 6.98 5.12 17.29
N GLY A 82 7.80 4.29 16.62
CA GLY A 82 8.38 3.07 17.18
C GLY A 82 7.50 1.83 17.07
N LYS A 83 6.28 1.95 16.57
CA LYS A 83 5.37 0.82 16.37
C LYS A 83 5.56 0.20 15.00
N THR A 84 4.97 -0.98 14.78
CA THR A 84 5.09 -1.72 13.52
C THR A 84 3.72 -2.06 12.97
N LEU A 85 3.56 -1.87 11.66
CA LEU A 85 2.42 -2.40 10.91
C LEU A 85 2.81 -3.75 10.30
N TYR A 86 1.94 -4.73 10.45
CA TYR A 86 2.09 -6.04 9.79
C TYR A 86 1.07 -6.08 8.66
N VAL A 87 1.56 -6.00 7.42
CA VAL A 87 0.68 -5.79 6.27
C VAL A 87 0.69 -6.97 5.32
N LEU A 88 -0.46 -7.23 4.72
CA LEU A 88 -0.63 -8.10 3.56
C LEU A 88 -1.34 -7.29 2.49
N ASP A 89 -0.61 -6.95 1.43
CA ASP A 89 -1.12 -6.12 0.35
C ASP A 89 -1.34 -6.98 -0.89
N ALA A 90 -2.55 -6.94 -1.45
CA ALA A 90 -2.93 -7.67 -2.64
C ALA A 90 -3.10 -6.72 -3.81
N PHE A 91 -2.65 -7.16 -4.99
CA PHE A 91 -2.65 -6.36 -6.21
C PHE A 91 -3.19 -7.18 -7.37
N ARG A 92 -4.13 -6.63 -8.13
CA ARG A 92 -4.53 -7.20 -9.41
C ARG A 92 -3.84 -6.42 -10.52
N VAL A 93 -3.07 -7.14 -11.35
CA VAL A 93 -2.20 -6.54 -12.36
C VAL A 93 -2.67 -6.96 -13.75
N GLU A 94 -2.80 -5.99 -14.66
CA GLU A 94 -3.09 -6.23 -16.08
C GLU A 94 -2.16 -5.37 -16.93
N HIS A 95 -1.55 -5.97 -17.94
CA HIS A 95 -0.68 -5.27 -18.90
C HIS A 95 0.41 -4.43 -18.21
N GLY A 96 0.97 -4.95 -17.11
CA GLY A 96 2.03 -4.27 -16.37
C GLY A 96 1.57 -3.16 -15.42
N GLU A 97 0.26 -2.94 -15.32
CA GLU A 97 -0.30 -1.92 -14.44
C GLU A 97 -1.11 -2.51 -13.31
N ILE A 98 -1.07 -1.88 -12.14
CA ILE A 98 -1.92 -2.22 -10.99
C ILE A 98 -3.28 -1.60 -11.24
N ILE A 99 -4.32 -2.44 -11.37
CA ILE A 99 -5.68 -1.95 -11.59
C ILE A 99 -6.53 -1.96 -10.32
N GLU A 100 -6.14 -2.79 -9.36
CA GLU A 100 -6.79 -2.84 -8.05
C GLU A 100 -5.75 -3.21 -6.99
N GLN A 101 -5.79 -2.53 -5.85
CA GLN A 101 -4.94 -2.81 -4.71
C GLN A 101 -5.77 -2.85 -3.44
N GLN A 102 -5.49 -3.82 -2.58
CA GLN A 102 -6.14 -3.94 -1.28
C GLN A 102 -5.08 -4.12 -0.21
N ASN A 103 -5.06 -3.22 0.76
CA ASN A 103 -4.17 -3.29 1.90
C ASN A 103 -4.93 -3.90 3.08
N HIS A 104 -4.32 -4.91 3.71
CA HIS A 104 -4.90 -5.59 4.86
C HIS A 104 -3.93 -5.50 6.03
N TYR A 105 -4.31 -4.73 7.05
CA TYR A 105 -3.53 -4.63 8.28
C TYR A 105 -4.39 -4.00 9.39
N ASP A 106 -3.92 -4.14 10.61
CA ASP A 106 -4.48 -3.42 11.74
C ASP A 106 -3.92 -1.99 11.71
N PRO A 107 -4.75 -0.95 11.51
CA PRO A 107 -4.27 0.42 11.39
C PRO A 107 -3.96 1.09 12.73
N ARG A 108 -4.34 0.48 13.87
CA ARG A 108 -4.19 1.11 15.19
C ARG A 108 -2.77 1.60 15.50
N PRO A 109 -1.68 0.88 15.15
CA PRO A 109 -0.34 1.41 15.39
C PRO A 109 -0.06 2.72 14.68
N ALA A 110 -0.69 2.97 13.52
CA ALA A 110 -0.50 4.21 12.75
C ALA A 110 -1.38 5.36 13.27
N ILE A 111 -2.44 5.06 13.99
CA ILE A 111 -3.41 6.08 14.44
C ILE A 111 -3.12 6.50 15.89
N GLY A 112 -2.48 5.66 16.60
CA GLY A 112 -2.24 6.00 17.92
C GLY A 112 -1.93 5.54 19.01
#